data_1ae0f1eaefc6ea0406b43b021c200a1f
#
_entry.id   1ae0f1eaefc6ea0406b43b021c200a1f
#
_cell.length_a   1.000
_cell.length_b   1.000
_cell.length_c   1.000
_cell.angle_alpha   90.00
_cell.angle_beta   90.00
_cell.angle_gamma   90.00
#
_symmetry.space_group_name_H-M   'P 1'
#
loop_
_entity.id
_entity.type
_entity.pdbx_description
1 polymer ?
#
loop_
_entity_poly.entity_id
_entity_poly.type
_entity_poly.pdbx_seq_one_letter_code
_entity_poly.pdbx_strand_id
1 'polypeptide(L)'
;MYNGRMQISRDFTIAVHTLLCIEYFKNDYKVTSDFIAGSVGVNPVIIRRMLLRLKNANLVEVKAGTGGASLLIPPEKISLYDIYKAAGCDEKQLFNFHENPNSKCPVGGHIHNALDFRLELLTQTLEDKLKTMKLSDVMKDLEK
;
A
#
# COMPACT_ATOMS: atom_id res chain seq x y z
N MET A 1 -19.74 8.34 4.52
CA MET A 1 -19.18 7.88 4.36
C MET A 1 -18.24 7.29 4.79
N TYR A 2 -17.81 6.77 5.00
CA TYR A 2 -17.07 6.16 5.48
C TYR A 2 -15.95 6.03 5.33
N ASN A 3 -15.53 6.15 5.49
CA ASN A 3 -14.63 6.51 5.49
C ASN A 3 -13.38 5.89 5.82
N GLY A 4 -12.89 5.29 6.93
CA GLY A 4 -11.67 4.61 7.31
C GLY A 4 -11.29 3.47 6.38
N ARG A 5 -12.27 2.78 5.82
CA ARG A 5 -12.04 1.67 4.88
C ARG A 5 -11.39 2.10 3.59
N MET A 6 -11.71 3.31 3.13
CA MET A 6 -11.16 3.85 1.90
C MET A 6 -9.67 4.13 2.03
N GLN A 7 -9.22 4.35 3.26
CA GLN A 7 -7.82 4.70 3.51
C GLN A 7 -6.85 3.57 3.22
N ILE A 8 -7.26 2.32 3.35
CA ILE A 8 -6.39 1.17 3.05
C ILE A 8 -5.97 1.24 1.59
N SER A 9 -6.93 1.37 0.70
CA SER A 9 -6.70 1.44 -0.74
C SER A 9 -5.88 2.67 -1.11
N ARG A 10 -6.17 3.80 -0.49
CA ARG A 10 -5.46 5.06 -0.75
C ARG A 10 -3.99 4.97 -0.35
N ASP A 11 -3.70 4.46 0.83
CA ASP A 11 -2.32 4.32 1.30
C ASP A 11 -1.52 3.42 0.37
N PHE A 12 -2.12 2.34 -0.08
CA PHE A 12 -1.47 1.43 -1.01
C PHE A 12 -1.14 2.12 -2.34
N THR A 13 -2.10 2.82 -2.93
CA THR A 13 -1.87 3.46 -4.22
C THR A 13 -0.89 4.62 -4.12
N ILE A 14 -0.90 5.36 -3.01
CA ILE A 14 0.10 6.40 -2.76
C ILE A 14 1.50 5.79 -2.66
N ALA A 15 1.63 4.65 -1.98
CA ALA A 15 2.92 3.97 -1.85
C ALA A 15 3.45 3.51 -3.20
N VAL A 16 2.60 2.91 -4.03
CA VAL A 16 2.99 2.49 -5.39
C VAL A 16 3.40 3.70 -6.21
N HIS A 17 2.60 4.74 -6.20
CA HIS A 17 2.88 5.97 -6.96
C HIS A 17 4.21 6.59 -6.53
N THR A 18 4.46 6.62 -5.22
CA THR A 18 5.72 7.14 -4.67
C THR A 18 6.93 6.38 -5.22
N LEU A 19 6.87 5.05 -5.18
CA LEU A 19 7.97 4.22 -5.69
C LEU A 19 8.16 4.38 -7.20
N LEU A 20 7.07 4.53 -7.94
CA LEU A 20 7.14 4.77 -9.38
C LEU A 20 7.84 6.10 -9.70
N CYS A 21 7.53 7.15 -8.95
CA CYS A 21 8.20 8.43 -9.11
C CYS A 21 9.71 8.31 -8.87
N ILE A 22 10.08 7.60 -7.80
CA ILE A 22 11.48 7.44 -7.44
C ILE A 22 12.24 6.76 -8.58
N GLU A 23 11.68 5.68 -9.11
CA GLU A 23 12.36 4.92 -10.17
C GLU A 23 12.34 5.65 -11.50
N TYR A 24 11.20 6.23 -11.87
CA TYR A 24 11.03 6.85 -13.19
C TYR A 24 11.93 8.08 -13.37
N PHE A 25 12.04 8.91 -12.33
CA PHE A 25 12.74 10.19 -12.44
C PHE A 25 14.16 10.18 -11.86
N LYS A 26 14.67 9.02 -11.48
CA LYS A 26 15.95 8.91 -10.76
C LYS A 26 17.15 9.54 -11.46
N ASN A 27 17.12 9.54 -12.80
CA ASN A 27 18.25 10.05 -13.58
C ASN A 27 18.10 11.53 -13.96
N ASP A 28 16.91 12.09 -13.80
CA ASP A 28 16.61 13.43 -14.29
C ASP A 28 16.43 14.46 -13.18
N TYR A 29 16.02 14.01 -11.99
CA TYR A 29 15.67 14.90 -10.89
C TYR A 29 16.08 14.31 -9.56
N LYS A 30 16.23 15.19 -8.56
CA LYS A 30 16.24 14.76 -7.17
C LYS A 30 14.79 14.50 -6.76
N VAL A 31 14.48 13.27 -6.45
CA VAL A 31 13.11 12.87 -6.16
C VAL A 31 12.82 13.07 -4.67
N THR A 32 12.46 14.29 -4.33
CA THR A 32 12.16 14.73 -2.97
C THR A 32 10.69 14.48 -2.64
N SER A 33 10.34 14.62 -1.36
CA SER A 33 8.94 14.50 -0.95
C SER A 33 8.06 15.55 -1.61
N ASP A 34 8.56 16.78 -1.79
CA ASP A 34 7.80 17.82 -2.48
C ASP A 34 7.59 17.47 -3.95
N PHE A 35 8.60 16.95 -4.60
CA PHE A 35 8.51 16.50 -5.99
C PHE A 35 7.44 15.42 -6.14
N ILE A 36 7.51 14.40 -5.27
CA ILE A 36 6.56 13.27 -5.30
C ILE A 36 5.14 13.77 -5.02
N ALA A 37 5.00 14.65 -4.02
CA ALA A 37 3.69 15.19 -3.64
C ALA A 37 3.03 15.93 -4.81
N GLY A 38 3.82 16.63 -5.62
CA GLY A 38 3.33 17.29 -6.82
C GLY A 38 2.77 16.31 -7.84
N SER A 39 3.41 15.13 -7.98
CA SER A 39 2.93 14.09 -8.89
C SER A 39 1.69 13.39 -8.34
N VAL A 40 1.71 13.05 -7.05
CA VAL A 40 0.62 12.30 -6.43
C VAL A 40 -0.62 13.17 -6.21
N GLY A 41 -0.42 14.46 -6.00
CA GLY A 41 -1.52 15.37 -5.74
C GLY A 41 -1.96 15.40 -4.29
N VAL A 42 -1.00 15.24 -3.36
CA VAL A 42 -1.28 15.24 -1.93
C VAL A 42 -0.30 16.18 -1.22
N ASN A 43 -0.57 16.45 0.05
CA ASN A 43 0.31 17.24 0.89
C ASN A 43 1.66 16.52 1.08
N PRO A 44 2.79 17.24 0.99
CA PRO A 44 4.12 16.63 1.19
C PRO A 44 4.28 15.89 2.53
N VAL A 45 3.54 16.28 3.57
CA VAL A 45 3.58 15.58 4.86
C VAL A 45 3.16 14.12 4.69
N ILE A 46 2.15 13.86 3.86
CA ILE A 46 1.69 12.50 3.57
C ILE A 46 2.80 11.69 2.91
N ILE A 47 3.51 12.29 1.97
CA ILE A 47 4.61 11.62 1.29
C ILE A 47 5.77 11.37 2.25
N ARG A 48 6.10 12.31 3.12
CA ARG A 48 7.17 12.10 4.11
C ARG A 48 6.87 10.93 5.02
N ARG A 49 5.61 10.80 5.46
CA ARG A 49 5.19 9.64 6.25
C ARG A 49 5.29 8.34 5.46
N MET A 50 4.89 8.38 4.21
CA MET A 50 4.96 7.20 3.34
C MET A 50 6.42 6.80 3.10
N LEU A 51 7.30 7.76 2.84
CA LEU A 51 8.72 7.47 2.66
C LEU A 51 9.33 6.84 3.92
N LEU A 52 8.91 7.27 5.11
CA LEU A 52 9.37 6.66 6.34
C LEU A 52 8.95 5.20 6.43
N ARG A 53 7.70 4.90 6.08
CA ARG A 53 7.22 3.51 6.05
C ARG A 53 7.98 2.66 5.05
N LEU A 54 8.22 3.19 3.87
CA LEU A 54 8.96 2.49 2.82
C LEU A 54 10.42 2.27 3.22
N LYS A 55 11.02 3.24 3.90
CA LYS A 55 12.37 3.13 4.44
C LYS A 55 12.44 2.05 5.51
N ASN A 56 11.47 2.01 6.42
CA ASN A 56 11.41 1.00 7.47
C ASN A 56 11.23 -0.41 6.91
N ALA A 57 10.64 -0.52 5.73
CA ALA A 57 10.49 -1.80 5.01
C ALA A 57 11.71 -2.12 4.14
N ASN A 58 12.76 -1.29 4.18
CA ASN A 58 13.99 -1.45 3.39
C ASN A 58 13.76 -1.43 1.88
N LEU A 59 12.78 -0.68 1.43
CA LEU A 59 12.50 -0.53 -0.01
C LEU A 59 13.17 0.72 -0.58
N VAL A 60 13.36 1.75 0.23
CA VAL A 60 13.95 3.01 -0.21
C VAL A 60 15.01 3.50 0.77
N GLU A 61 15.91 4.31 0.25
CA GLU A 61 16.85 5.11 1.00
C GLU A 61 16.48 6.58 0.80
N VAL A 62 16.50 7.36 1.88
CA VAL A 62 16.21 8.79 1.81
C VAL A 62 17.42 9.54 2.34
N LYS A 63 18.02 10.36 1.48
CA LYS A 63 19.17 11.18 1.88
C LYS A 63 18.69 12.43 2.60
N ALA A 64 19.43 12.81 3.64
CA ALA A 64 19.13 14.01 4.41
C ALA A 64 19.15 15.27 3.54
N GLY A 65 18.33 16.24 3.89
CA GLY A 65 18.25 17.50 3.18
C GLY A 65 17.62 17.36 1.80
N THR A 66 18.29 17.85 0.77
CA THR A 66 17.76 17.88 -0.59
C THR A 66 18.21 16.69 -1.43
N GLY A 67 18.74 15.62 -0.79
CA GLY A 67 19.30 14.49 -1.51
C GLY A 67 18.30 13.62 -2.26
N GLY A 68 17.03 13.61 -1.82
CA GLY A 68 16.00 12.83 -2.43
C GLY A 68 16.00 11.39 -2.04
N ALA A 69 15.10 10.61 -2.64
CA ALA A 69 14.91 9.19 -2.36
C ALA A 69 15.38 8.32 -3.52
N SER A 70 15.80 7.10 -3.21
CA SER A 70 16.17 6.10 -4.22
C SER A 70 15.74 4.73 -3.76
N LEU A 71 15.52 3.82 -4.72
CA LEU A 71 15.18 2.44 -4.40
C LEU A 71 16.39 1.70 -3.88
N LEU A 72 16.21 0.88 -2.85
CA LEU A 72 17.23 -0.05 -2.37
C LEU A 72 17.17 -1.39 -3.08
N ILE A 73 16.03 -1.72 -3.67
CA ILE A 73 15.76 -3.01 -4.30
C ILE A 73 15.29 -2.74 -5.73
N PRO A 74 15.76 -3.50 -6.73
CA PRO A 74 15.30 -3.31 -8.11
C PRO A 74 13.79 -3.52 -8.22
N PRO A 75 13.10 -2.77 -9.10
CA PRO A 75 11.64 -2.89 -9.23
C PRO A 75 11.17 -4.30 -9.61
N GLU A 76 12.01 -5.09 -10.28
CA GLU A 76 11.68 -6.48 -10.63
C GLU A 76 11.60 -7.38 -9.40
N LYS A 77 12.19 -6.95 -8.28
CA LYS A 77 12.21 -7.72 -7.03
C LYS A 77 11.28 -7.17 -5.98
N ILE A 78 10.55 -6.11 -6.28
CA ILE A 78 9.55 -5.54 -5.37
C ILE A 78 8.18 -6.01 -5.84
N SER A 79 7.51 -6.82 -5.02
CA SER A 79 6.12 -7.23 -5.31
C SER A 79 5.14 -6.18 -4.81
N LEU A 80 3.94 -6.17 -5.38
CA LEU A 80 2.89 -5.30 -4.84
C LEU A 80 2.52 -5.70 -3.41
N TYR A 81 2.75 -6.97 -3.03
CA TYR A 81 2.56 -7.39 -1.65
C TYR A 81 3.58 -6.73 -0.71
N ASP A 82 4.85 -6.61 -1.14
CA ASP A 82 5.87 -5.91 -0.34
C ASP A 82 5.45 -4.48 -0.07
N ILE A 83 4.87 -3.82 -1.07
CA ILE A 83 4.39 -2.44 -0.95
C ILE A 83 3.15 -2.38 -0.05
N TYR A 84 2.25 -3.33 -0.19
CA TYR A 84 1.05 -3.45 0.61
C TYR A 84 1.40 -3.55 2.11
N LYS A 85 2.38 -4.38 2.43
CA LYS A 85 2.88 -4.51 3.81
C LYS A 85 3.57 -3.23 4.27
N ALA A 86 4.44 -2.66 3.45
CA ALA A 86 5.18 -1.45 3.81
C ALA A 86 4.22 -0.29 4.13
N ALA A 87 3.12 -0.20 3.41
CA ALA A 87 2.11 0.83 3.63
C ALA A 87 1.22 0.55 4.85
N GLY A 88 1.43 -0.58 5.52
CA GLY A 88 0.64 -0.94 6.72
C GLY A 88 -0.72 -1.52 6.41
N CYS A 89 -0.98 -1.88 5.16
CA CYS A 89 -2.30 -2.38 4.76
C CYS A 89 -2.61 -3.78 5.31
N ASP A 90 -1.57 -4.58 5.57
CA ASP A 90 -1.73 -5.90 6.16
C ASP A 90 -2.18 -5.86 7.62
N GLU A 91 -1.97 -4.73 8.30
CA GLU A 91 -2.39 -4.54 9.68
C GLU A 91 -3.86 -4.12 9.80
N LYS A 92 -4.49 -3.80 8.67
CA LYS A 92 -5.87 -3.36 8.62
C LYS A 92 -6.72 -4.48 8.05
N GLN A 93 -7.92 -4.61 8.58
CA GLN A 93 -8.85 -5.62 8.09
C GLN A 93 -9.40 -5.22 6.72
N LEU A 94 -9.36 -6.14 5.77
CA LEU A 94 -9.96 -5.93 4.46
C LEU A 94 -11.48 -5.79 4.57
N PHE A 95 -12.06 -6.60 5.45
CA PHE A 95 -13.49 -6.57 5.72
C PHE A 95 -13.73 -6.20 7.18
N ASN A 96 -14.58 -5.21 7.40
CA ASN A 96 -15.01 -4.86 8.74
C ASN A 96 -16.27 -5.66 9.07
N PHE A 97 -16.32 -6.17 10.29
CA PHE A 97 -17.47 -6.93 10.76
C PHE A 97 -18.35 -6.01 11.60
N HIS A 98 -19.67 -6.14 11.42
CA HIS A 98 -20.61 -5.39 12.26
C HIS A 98 -20.56 -5.94 13.69
N GLU A 99 -20.75 -5.07 14.65
CA GLU A 99 -20.65 -5.41 16.06
C GLU A 99 -21.99 -5.89 16.62
N ASN A 100 -21.89 -6.76 17.63
CA ASN A 100 -23.03 -7.15 18.48
C ASN A 100 -24.22 -7.73 17.71
N PRO A 101 -23.99 -8.71 16.81
CA PRO A 101 -25.14 -9.40 16.25
C PRO A 101 -25.95 -10.10 17.36
N ASN A 102 -27.24 -10.23 17.19
CA ASN A 102 -28.13 -10.82 18.17
C ASN A 102 -27.80 -12.32 18.34
N SER A 103 -27.19 -12.69 19.46
CA SER A 103 -26.76 -14.04 19.72
C SER A 103 -27.93 -15.04 19.87
N LYS A 104 -29.14 -14.52 20.13
CA LYS A 104 -30.33 -15.35 20.27
C LYS A 104 -31.00 -15.65 18.93
N CYS A 105 -30.65 -14.90 17.90
CA CYS A 105 -31.12 -15.19 16.54
C CYS A 105 -30.26 -16.32 15.96
N PRO A 106 -30.85 -17.32 15.31
CA PRO A 106 -30.05 -18.39 14.69
C PRO A 106 -29.03 -17.88 13.68
N VAL A 107 -29.34 -16.81 12.96
CA VAL A 107 -28.40 -16.21 12.02
C VAL A 107 -27.36 -15.39 12.77
N GLY A 108 -27.76 -14.46 13.61
CA GLY A 108 -26.86 -13.59 14.36
C GLY A 108 -25.92 -14.35 15.27
N GLY A 109 -26.38 -15.43 15.86
CA GLY A 109 -25.57 -16.26 16.76
C GLY A 109 -24.51 -17.09 16.06
N HIS A 110 -24.62 -17.27 14.73
CA HIS A 110 -23.72 -18.13 13.98
C HIS A 110 -23.04 -17.42 12.80
N ILE A 111 -23.24 -16.10 12.67
CA ILE A 111 -22.74 -15.39 11.50
C ILE A 111 -21.20 -15.41 11.42
N HIS A 112 -20.49 -15.35 12.55
CA HIS A 112 -19.03 -15.44 12.57
C HIS A 112 -18.57 -16.82 12.11
N ASN A 113 -19.19 -17.89 12.60
CA ASN A 113 -18.83 -19.24 12.16
C ASN A 113 -19.07 -19.46 10.69
N ALA A 114 -20.10 -18.80 10.14
CA ALA A 114 -20.45 -18.98 8.73
C ALA A 114 -19.61 -18.13 7.79
N LEU A 115 -19.13 -16.96 8.25
CA LEU A 115 -18.54 -15.98 7.36
C LEU A 115 -17.04 -15.75 7.56
N ASP A 116 -16.55 -15.81 8.81
CA ASP A 116 -15.17 -15.40 9.11
C ASP A 116 -14.13 -16.13 8.28
N PHE A 117 -14.22 -17.45 8.15
CA PHE A 117 -13.20 -18.18 7.40
C PHE A 117 -13.22 -17.86 5.91
N ARG A 118 -14.38 -17.46 5.39
CA ARG A 118 -14.48 -17.01 3.99
C ARG A 118 -13.85 -15.67 3.78
N LEU A 119 -14.01 -14.76 4.74
CA LEU A 119 -13.35 -13.44 4.69
C LEU A 119 -11.83 -13.58 4.78
N GLU A 120 -11.36 -14.51 5.63
CA GLU A 120 -9.93 -14.81 5.74
C GLU A 120 -9.39 -15.37 4.43
N LEU A 121 -10.13 -16.27 3.80
CA LEU A 121 -9.73 -16.85 2.52
C LEU A 121 -9.65 -15.79 1.42
N LEU A 122 -10.61 -14.86 1.40
CA LEU A 122 -10.59 -13.77 0.43
C LEU A 122 -9.38 -12.85 0.65
N THR A 123 -9.08 -12.53 1.90
CA THR A 123 -7.90 -11.72 2.24
C THR A 123 -6.63 -12.43 1.81
N GLN A 124 -6.50 -13.72 2.10
CA GLN A 124 -5.34 -14.50 1.71
C GLN A 124 -5.19 -14.56 0.20
N THR A 125 -6.30 -14.72 -0.52
CA THR A 125 -6.31 -14.76 -1.98
C THR A 125 -5.81 -13.44 -2.56
N LEU A 126 -6.25 -12.32 -1.99
CA LEU A 126 -5.77 -11.00 -2.39
C LEU A 126 -4.26 -10.89 -2.20
N GLU A 127 -3.77 -11.28 -1.01
CA GLU A 127 -2.34 -11.18 -0.70
C GLU A 127 -1.50 -12.08 -1.59
N ASP A 128 -1.98 -13.29 -1.87
CA ASP A 128 -1.28 -14.20 -2.76
C ASP A 128 -1.18 -13.63 -4.18
N LYS A 129 -2.25 -12.99 -4.63
CA LYS A 129 -2.24 -12.37 -5.95
C LYS A 129 -1.27 -11.18 -6.02
N LEU A 130 -1.24 -10.36 -4.96
CA LEU A 130 -0.31 -9.24 -4.88
C LEU A 130 1.15 -9.71 -4.97
N LYS A 131 1.46 -10.88 -4.44
CA LYS A 131 2.82 -11.45 -4.48
C LYS A 131 3.27 -11.78 -5.90
N THR A 132 2.34 -11.97 -6.82
CA THR A 132 2.66 -12.31 -8.22
C THR A 132 2.86 -11.08 -9.10
N MET A 133 2.55 -9.90 -8.62
CA MET A 133 2.64 -8.66 -9.38
C MET A 133 3.86 -7.87 -8.92
N LYS A 134 4.64 -7.36 -9.88
CA LYS A 134 5.89 -6.63 -9.58
C LYS A 134 5.76 -5.15 -9.91
N LEU A 135 6.52 -4.34 -9.18
CA LEU A 135 6.59 -2.90 -9.47
C LEU A 135 7.05 -2.65 -10.90
N SER A 136 7.97 -3.48 -11.41
CA SER A 136 8.44 -3.37 -12.78
C SER A 136 7.34 -3.55 -13.81
N ASP A 137 6.34 -4.37 -13.52
CA ASP A 137 5.19 -4.55 -14.43
C ASP A 137 4.38 -3.25 -14.54
N VAL A 138 4.14 -2.61 -13.40
CA VAL A 138 3.41 -1.34 -13.36
C VAL A 138 4.21 -0.26 -14.09
N MET A 139 5.53 -0.24 -13.88
CA MET A 139 6.43 0.71 -14.52
C MET A 139 6.33 0.62 -16.05
N LYS A 140 6.33 -0.59 -16.58
CA LYS A 140 6.22 -0.80 -18.03
C LYS A 140 4.94 -0.21 -18.60
N ASP A 141 3.86 -0.29 -17.86
CA ASP A 141 2.56 0.18 -18.34
C ASP A 141 2.43 1.69 -18.30
N LEU A 142 3.32 2.40 -17.58
CA LEU A 142 3.33 3.86 -17.59
C LEU A 142 3.71 4.45 -18.94
N GLU A 143 4.41 3.68 -19.75
CA GLU A 143 4.95 4.16 -21.04
C GLU A 143 4.04 3.85 -22.22
N LYS A 144 2.90 3.26 -21.98
CA LYS A 144 1.96 2.92 -23.04
C LYS A 144 1.01 4.06 -23.38
#